data_ed915d58536d623150c8432e95dfff57
#
_entry.id   ed915d58536d623150c8432e95dfff57
#
_cell.length_a   1.000
_cell.length_b   1.000
_cell.length_c   1.000
_cell.angle_alpha   90.00
_cell.angle_beta   90.00
_cell.angle_gamma   90.00
#
_symmetry.space_group_name_H-M   'P 1'
#
loop_
_entity.id
_entity.type
_entity.pdbx_description
1 polymer ?
#
loop_
_entity_poly.entity_id
_entity_poly.type
_entity_poly.pdbx_seq_one_letter_code
_entity_poly.pdbx_strand_id
1 'polypeptide(L)'
;MKIRSLLIIAIPLWAFISCGEKKETENGDAGTTEKEIKATITQEEVMLSQAQFDALNIEKGSLPTRVMNGYVEVNGELEVPPQNEANVTTVFGANITKILVIEGENVKKGQVLAYITHPDIVEIQSEFLKSYNDMELAEKEFERQEKLYNAGVGSGELFQRSEATFKSAKSKYNGLRSQIQLINLKPSTILNGNIQRNVPLVSPIDGAIQKVNVKTGQFVEAQTNLFEIVNTHHVHVDLMIFEKDVSKVKQGQKVKFTVESLPGTELTAEILSIGKTFEENPKALHAHAEIKNKPEDLIPGMYVRGRILINDEELTALPEDAIVRNDGKYFIFSVNKEGKDWSFKPIEVRVGTEDSGWVPIESLSPISEGTEISYNNAYYLMAEMQKGEGGHSH
;
A
#
# COMPACT_ATOMS: atom_id res chain seq x y z
N MET A 1 -33.31 -37.89 22.27
CA MET A 1 -32.91 -38.96 23.20
C MET A 1 -31.48 -38.71 23.65
N LYS A 2 -31.30 -38.23 24.91
CA LYS A 2 -30.25 -38.51 25.92
C LYS A 2 -28.77 -38.37 25.42
N ILE A 3 -27.76 -37.76 26.07
CA ILE A 3 -27.57 -37.42 27.52
C ILE A 3 -26.36 -36.44 27.56
N ARG A 4 -26.46 -35.44 28.39
CA ARG A 4 -25.54 -34.62 29.19
C ARG A 4 -24.27 -35.34 29.66
N SER A 5 -23.16 -34.63 29.68
CA SER A 5 -22.22 -34.71 30.80
C SER A 5 -21.49 -33.38 30.98
N LEU A 6 -21.79 -32.73 32.07
CA LEU A 6 -21.07 -31.63 32.73
C LEU A 6 -19.85 -32.23 33.43
N LEU A 7 -18.70 -31.58 33.32
CA LEU A 7 -17.58 -31.81 34.23
C LEU A 7 -17.08 -30.47 34.75
N ILE A 8 -17.48 -30.22 36.01
CA ILE A 8 -17.02 -29.13 36.86
C ILE A 8 -15.74 -29.61 37.53
N ILE A 9 -14.63 -28.87 37.40
CA ILE A 9 -13.44 -29.07 38.26
C ILE A 9 -13.18 -27.76 39.01
N ALA A 10 -13.23 -27.90 40.32
CA ALA A 10 -13.07 -26.86 41.34
C ALA A 10 -11.58 -26.49 41.52
N ILE A 11 -11.36 -25.22 41.80
CA ILE A 11 -10.10 -24.59 42.23
C ILE A 11 -10.04 -24.68 43.78
N PRO A 12 -8.90 -24.95 44.40
CA PRO A 12 -8.68 -24.51 45.76
C PRO A 12 -7.80 -23.28 45.86
N LEU A 13 -8.35 -22.28 46.49
CA LEU A 13 -7.80 -21.06 47.05
C LEU A 13 -6.87 -21.41 48.24
N TRP A 14 -5.61 -20.96 48.19
CA TRP A 14 -4.76 -20.96 49.38
C TRP A 14 -4.36 -19.53 49.72
N ALA A 15 -4.96 -19.03 50.81
CA ALA A 15 -4.58 -17.84 51.50
C ALA A 15 -3.56 -18.20 52.60
N PHE A 16 -2.46 -17.45 52.68
CA PHE A 16 -1.65 -17.37 53.91
C PHE A 16 -1.58 -15.90 54.36
N ILE A 17 -2.30 -15.71 55.48
CA ILE A 17 -2.17 -14.55 56.37
C ILE A 17 -1.12 -14.95 57.41
N SER A 18 -0.12 -14.09 57.64
CA SER A 18 0.57 -14.06 58.94
C SER A 18 0.96 -12.63 59.28
N CYS A 19 0.29 -12.11 60.27
CA CYS A 19 0.63 -10.95 61.08
C CYS A 19 1.70 -11.33 62.11
N GLY A 20 2.60 -10.37 62.45
CA GLY A 20 3.51 -10.50 63.61
C GLY A 20 4.18 -9.15 63.90
N GLU A 21 3.78 -8.58 65.00
CA GLU A 21 4.02 -7.23 65.53
C GLU A 21 5.21 -7.18 66.50
N LYS A 22 5.97 -6.00 66.47
CA LYS A 22 6.75 -5.35 67.57
C LYS A 22 8.04 -5.98 68.08
N LYS A 23 9.16 -5.27 68.13
CA LYS A 23 9.57 -4.21 69.07
C LYS A 23 11.02 -3.81 68.88
N GLU A 24 11.26 -2.56 69.19
CA GLU A 24 12.48 -1.79 69.29
C GLU A 24 13.66 -2.44 70.04
N THR A 25 14.88 -2.21 69.60
CA THR A 25 15.94 -1.48 70.39
C THR A 25 17.21 -1.24 69.59
N GLU A 26 17.60 -0.03 69.67
CA GLU A 26 18.89 0.71 69.51
C GLU A 26 20.23 0.02 69.18
N ASN A 27 20.97 0.82 68.40
CA ASN A 27 22.39 1.10 68.40
C ASN A 27 23.32 0.32 67.45
N GLY A 28 24.01 1.13 66.61
CA GLY A 28 25.36 0.84 66.17
C GLY A 28 25.66 1.04 64.69
N ASP A 29 25.82 2.28 64.29
CA ASP A 29 26.89 2.82 63.44
C ASP A 29 27.55 1.91 62.37
N ALA A 30 27.35 2.21 61.11
CA ALA A 30 28.33 2.33 60.02
C ALA A 30 27.66 2.67 58.70
N GLY A 31 27.76 3.91 58.31
CA GLY A 31 27.25 4.41 57.04
C GLY A 31 27.97 3.81 55.85
N THR A 32 27.17 3.44 54.85
CA THR A 32 27.60 3.42 53.45
C THR A 32 26.53 4.10 52.62
N THR A 33 26.76 5.40 52.48
CA THR A 33 25.97 6.24 51.56
C THR A 33 26.36 5.88 50.16
N GLU A 34 25.48 5.16 49.43
CA GLU A 34 25.53 5.18 47.99
C GLU A 34 25.23 6.59 47.52
N LYS A 35 26.28 7.33 47.19
CA LYS A 35 26.22 8.57 46.45
C LYS A 35 25.85 8.19 45.01
N GLU A 36 24.59 8.39 44.62
CA GLU A 36 24.29 8.66 43.23
C GLU A 36 25.15 9.84 42.77
N ILE A 37 26.17 9.53 41.98
CA ILE A 37 26.95 10.53 41.28
C ILE A 37 26.07 11.01 40.11
N LYS A 38 25.21 11.99 40.38
CA LYS A 38 24.75 12.90 39.33
C LYS A 38 25.99 13.63 38.84
N ALA A 39 26.53 13.23 37.70
CA ALA A 39 27.53 14.02 36.98
C ALA A 39 26.85 15.34 36.55
N THR A 40 26.96 16.34 37.36
CA THR A 40 26.62 17.71 37.01
C THR A 40 27.81 18.23 36.21
N ILE A 41 27.59 18.60 34.95
CA ILE A 41 28.59 19.31 34.12
C ILE A 41 28.98 20.58 34.91
N THR A 42 30.17 20.60 35.47
CA THR A 42 30.65 21.67 36.32
C THR A 42 31.45 22.73 35.56
N GLN A 43 31.78 22.49 34.31
CA GLN A 43 32.43 23.49 33.45
C GLN A 43 31.38 24.03 32.45
N GLU A 44 30.97 25.29 32.69
CA GLU A 44 29.89 25.90 31.88
C GLU A 44 30.38 26.31 30.48
N GLU A 45 31.70 26.36 30.21
CA GLU A 45 32.25 26.80 28.93
C GLU A 45 33.69 26.31 28.69
N VAL A 46 34.11 26.27 27.44
CA VAL A 46 35.48 25.96 27.00
C VAL A 46 36.14 27.23 26.53
N MET A 47 37.35 27.49 27.03
CA MET A 47 38.19 28.64 26.64
C MET A 47 39.30 28.18 25.69
N LEU A 48 39.39 28.79 24.50
CA LEU A 48 40.49 28.59 23.57
C LEU A 48 41.23 29.87 23.32
N SER A 49 42.57 29.80 23.33
CA SER A 49 43.41 30.94 22.90
C SER A 49 43.20 31.21 21.40
N GLN A 50 43.52 32.43 20.96
CA GLN A 50 43.49 32.79 19.53
C GLN A 50 44.31 31.80 18.68
N ALA A 51 45.48 31.35 19.16
CA ALA A 51 46.32 30.41 18.43
C ALA A 51 45.64 29.02 18.25
N GLN A 52 44.91 28.56 19.26
CA GLN A 52 44.16 27.30 19.18
C GLN A 52 42.93 27.44 18.24
N PHE A 53 42.24 28.56 18.32
CA PHE A 53 41.11 28.88 17.44
C PHE A 53 41.54 28.84 15.95
N ASP A 54 42.68 29.52 15.65
CA ASP A 54 43.22 29.57 14.30
C ASP A 54 43.75 28.17 13.84
N ALA A 55 44.44 27.46 14.74
CA ALA A 55 44.97 26.13 14.44
C ALA A 55 43.84 25.09 14.14
N LEU A 56 42.72 25.20 14.81
CA LEU A 56 41.55 24.35 14.61
C LEU A 56 40.69 24.81 13.43
N ASN A 57 41.01 25.93 12.80
CA ASN A 57 40.25 26.52 11.72
C ASN A 57 38.73 26.53 12.00
N ILE A 58 38.36 27.08 13.17
CA ILE A 58 36.98 27.10 13.61
C ILE A 58 36.19 28.10 12.74
N GLU A 59 35.19 27.56 12.04
CA GLU A 59 34.23 28.35 11.30
C GLU A 59 33.06 28.71 12.22
N LYS A 60 32.57 29.94 12.14
CA LYS A 60 31.47 30.41 12.95
C LYS A 60 30.52 31.30 12.18
N GLY A 61 29.29 31.35 12.59
CA GLY A 61 28.27 32.19 11.98
C GLY A 61 26.97 32.20 12.76
N SER A 62 25.99 32.93 12.26
CA SER A 62 24.64 32.92 12.80
C SER A 62 23.94 31.61 12.46
N LEU A 63 22.89 31.27 13.21
CA LEU A 63 22.05 30.11 12.89
C LEU A 63 21.38 30.31 11.53
N PRO A 64 21.76 29.50 10.49
CA PRO A 64 21.18 29.64 9.19
C PRO A 64 19.85 28.90 9.11
N THR A 65 18.89 29.51 8.44
CA THR A 65 17.66 28.84 7.99
C THR A 65 17.90 28.30 6.60
N ARG A 66 17.63 27.04 6.39
CA ARG A 66 17.74 26.37 5.10
C ARG A 66 16.46 25.62 4.76
N VAL A 67 16.16 25.57 3.48
CA VAL A 67 15.16 24.68 2.95
C VAL A 67 15.72 23.27 3.02
N MET A 68 15.15 22.44 3.88
CA MET A 68 15.54 21.05 4.09
C MET A 68 14.49 20.13 3.51
N ASN A 69 14.94 19.15 2.75
CA ASN A 69 14.05 18.11 2.25
C ASN A 69 13.80 17.08 3.36
N GLY A 70 12.67 17.17 4.00
CA GLY A 70 12.20 16.09 4.87
C GLY A 70 11.77 14.88 4.06
N TYR A 71 11.79 13.69 4.65
CA TYR A 71 11.18 12.53 4.07
C TYR A 71 10.45 11.68 5.12
N VAL A 72 9.44 10.97 4.66
CA VAL A 72 8.76 9.93 5.42
C VAL A 72 9.21 8.58 4.87
N GLU A 73 9.81 7.75 5.71
CA GLU A 73 10.12 6.36 5.34
C GLU A 73 8.83 5.55 5.31
N VAL A 74 8.65 4.82 4.23
CA VAL A 74 7.47 4.00 3.99
C VAL A 74 7.86 2.65 3.40
N ASN A 75 7.08 1.65 3.74
CA ASN A 75 7.13 0.34 3.11
C ASN A 75 5.86 0.15 2.28
N GLY A 76 5.92 -0.78 1.35
CA GLY A 76 4.76 -1.10 0.52
C GLY A 76 5.04 -2.26 -0.40
N GLU A 77 4.18 -2.44 -1.37
CA GLU A 77 4.31 -3.44 -2.40
C GLU A 77 3.87 -2.91 -3.77
N LEU A 78 4.26 -3.62 -4.79
CA LEU A 78 3.80 -3.34 -6.13
C LEU A 78 2.43 -4.00 -6.33
N GLU A 79 1.45 -3.23 -6.72
CA GLU A 79 0.10 -3.70 -7.00
C GLU A 79 -0.36 -3.37 -8.41
N VAL A 80 -1.39 -4.06 -8.84
CA VAL A 80 -2.11 -3.76 -10.08
C VAL A 80 -3.49 -3.24 -9.71
N PRO A 81 -3.95 -2.13 -10.33
CA PRO A 81 -5.31 -1.65 -10.11
C PRO A 81 -6.35 -2.75 -10.42
N PRO A 82 -7.45 -2.86 -9.65
CA PRO A 82 -8.46 -3.93 -9.83
C PRO A 82 -9.05 -4.02 -11.25
N GLN A 83 -9.08 -2.92 -12.01
CA GLN A 83 -9.52 -2.92 -13.40
C GLN A 83 -8.54 -3.63 -14.36
N ASN A 84 -7.32 -3.90 -13.92
CA ASN A 84 -6.27 -4.57 -14.68
C ASN A 84 -6.04 -6.02 -14.22
N GLU A 85 -6.91 -6.51 -13.35
CA GLU A 85 -7.00 -7.91 -12.96
C GLU A 85 -8.33 -8.50 -13.39
N ALA A 86 -8.36 -9.78 -13.69
CA ALA A 86 -9.60 -10.46 -14.05
C ALA A 86 -9.60 -11.91 -13.60
N ASN A 87 -10.71 -12.28 -12.99
CA ASN A 87 -11.04 -13.68 -12.71
C ASN A 87 -11.96 -14.20 -13.79
N VAL A 88 -11.56 -15.28 -14.44
CA VAL A 88 -12.39 -15.97 -15.42
C VAL A 88 -13.18 -17.07 -14.72
N THR A 89 -14.51 -16.94 -14.75
CA THR A 89 -15.46 -17.86 -14.12
C THR A 89 -16.44 -18.42 -15.14
N THR A 90 -17.22 -19.42 -14.77
CA THR A 90 -18.37 -19.89 -15.56
C THR A 90 -19.67 -19.33 -14.99
N VAL A 91 -20.66 -19.09 -15.85
CA VAL A 91 -22.01 -18.65 -15.44
C VAL A 91 -22.91 -19.82 -15.02
N PHE A 92 -22.52 -21.05 -15.30
CA PHE A 92 -23.21 -22.30 -14.93
C PHE A 92 -22.21 -23.42 -14.70
N GLY A 93 -22.62 -24.50 -14.03
CA GLY A 93 -21.75 -25.66 -13.82
C GLY A 93 -21.39 -26.34 -15.15
N ALA A 94 -20.11 -26.72 -15.32
CA ALA A 94 -19.64 -27.33 -16.56
C ALA A 94 -18.43 -28.24 -16.37
N ASN A 95 -18.18 -29.14 -17.33
CA ASN A 95 -16.95 -29.91 -17.38
C ASN A 95 -15.90 -29.20 -18.25
N ILE A 96 -14.67 -29.12 -17.76
CA ILE A 96 -13.52 -28.60 -18.52
C ILE A 96 -13.09 -29.68 -19.53
N THR A 97 -13.23 -29.41 -20.83
CA THR A 97 -12.84 -30.39 -21.87
C THR A 97 -11.42 -30.24 -22.33
N LYS A 98 -10.90 -29.00 -22.35
CA LYS A 98 -9.54 -28.71 -22.79
C LYS A 98 -9.09 -27.38 -22.18
N ILE A 99 -7.83 -27.30 -21.74
CA ILE A 99 -7.13 -26.07 -21.34
C ILE A 99 -6.09 -25.79 -22.42
N LEU A 100 -5.98 -24.52 -22.83
CA LEU A 100 -5.12 -24.08 -23.94
C LEU A 100 -3.96 -23.20 -23.49
N VAL A 101 -3.94 -22.79 -22.22
CA VAL A 101 -2.97 -21.84 -21.67
C VAL A 101 -2.28 -22.42 -20.44
N ILE A 102 -1.11 -21.88 -20.12
CA ILE A 102 -0.35 -22.22 -18.93
C ILE A 102 -0.07 -20.95 -18.09
N GLU A 103 0.30 -21.12 -16.82
CA GLU A 103 0.72 -20.01 -15.96
C GLU A 103 1.96 -19.32 -16.54
N GLY A 104 1.99 -17.98 -16.49
CA GLY A 104 3.00 -17.13 -17.09
C GLY A 104 2.81 -16.79 -18.57
N GLU A 105 1.85 -17.41 -19.26
CA GLU A 105 1.58 -17.13 -20.68
C GLU A 105 0.84 -15.81 -20.85
N ASN A 106 1.28 -14.99 -21.83
CA ASN A 106 0.57 -13.77 -22.20
C ASN A 106 -0.63 -14.07 -23.09
N VAL A 107 -1.77 -13.51 -22.73
CA VAL A 107 -3.05 -13.67 -23.44
C VAL A 107 -3.63 -12.32 -23.85
N LYS A 108 -4.39 -12.32 -24.94
CA LYS A 108 -5.12 -11.14 -25.41
C LYS A 108 -6.59 -11.22 -25.03
N LYS A 109 -7.22 -10.08 -24.87
CA LYS A 109 -8.68 -9.99 -24.72
C LYS A 109 -9.41 -10.75 -25.83
N GLY A 110 -10.31 -11.65 -25.44
CA GLY A 110 -11.04 -12.54 -26.37
C GLY A 110 -10.27 -13.79 -26.77
N GLN A 111 -9.01 -14.00 -26.36
CA GLN A 111 -8.29 -15.26 -26.59
C GLN A 111 -8.93 -16.39 -25.80
N VAL A 112 -9.06 -17.57 -26.45
CA VAL A 112 -9.64 -18.75 -25.82
C VAL A 112 -8.62 -19.37 -24.85
N LEU A 113 -9.03 -19.52 -23.60
CA LEU A 113 -8.24 -20.10 -22.51
C LEU A 113 -8.53 -21.59 -22.32
N ALA A 114 -9.81 -21.93 -22.41
CA ALA A 114 -10.29 -23.30 -22.23
C ALA A 114 -11.59 -23.52 -22.98
N TYR A 115 -11.98 -24.77 -23.08
CA TYR A 115 -13.31 -25.19 -23.56
C TYR A 115 -14.05 -25.90 -22.42
N ILE A 116 -15.34 -25.59 -22.31
CA ILE A 116 -16.28 -26.22 -21.38
C ILE A 116 -17.42 -26.92 -22.11
N THR A 117 -18.02 -27.91 -21.47
CA THR A 117 -19.22 -28.61 -21.98
C THR A 117 -20.23 -28.85 -20.86
N HIS A 118 -21.51 -28.73 -21.20
CA HIS A 118 -22.63 -29.11 -20.37
C HIS A 118 -23.85 -29.42 -21.25
N PRO A 119 -24.78 -30.35 -20.88
CA PRO A 119 -26.00 -30.61 -21.65
C PRO A 119 -26.83 -29.35 -21.92
N ASP A 120 -26.96 -28.44 -20.94
CA ASP A 120 -27.72 -27.21 -21.05
C ASP A 120 -27.22 -26.29 -22.20
N ILE A 121 -25.93 -26.40 -22.57
CA ILE A 121 -25.36 -25.66 -23.70
C ILE A 121 -26.02 -26.08 -25.01
N VAL A 122 -26.34 -27.37 -25.16
CA VAL A 122 -27.02 -27.88 -26.33
C VAL A 122 -28.50 -27.52 -26.29
N GLU A 123 -29.11 -27.60 -25.11
CA GLU A 123 -30.53 -27.28 -24.89
C GLU A 123 -30.82 -25.81 -25.22
N ILE A 124 -30.07 -24.87 -24.66
CA ILE A 124 -30.26 -23.42 -24.91
C ILE A 124 -30.10 -23.06 -26.41
N GLN A 125 -29.18 -23.71 -27.11
CA GLN A 125 -29.00 -23.51 -28.55
C GLN A 125 -30.21 -24.04 -29.35
N SER A 126 -30.76 -25.18 -28.94
CA SER A 126 -31.95 -25.77 -29.56
C SER A 126 -33.19 -24.90 -29.32
N GLU A 127 -33.36 -24.40 -28.11
CA GLU A 127 -34.42 -23.42 -27.77
C GLU A 127 -34.27 -22.10 -28.54
N PHE A 128 -33.07 -21.60 -28.67
CA PHE A 128 -32.79 -20.39 -29.46
C PHE A 128 -33.20 -20.59 -30.93
N LEU A 129 -32.80 -21.69 -31.56
CA LEU A 129 -33.14 -22.00 -32.95
C LEU A 129 -34.66 -22.13 -33.12
N LYS A 130 -35.33 -22.82 -32.19
CA LYS A 130 -36.80 -22.93 -32.19
C LYS A 130 -37.44 -21.55 -32.07
N SER A 131 -37.00 -20.71 -31.14
CA SER A 131 -37.57 -19.36 -30.93
C SER A 131 -37.40 -18.46 -32.15
N TYR A 132 -36.32 -18.61 -32.90
CA TYR A 132 -36.12 -17.92 -34.17
C TYR A 132 -37.16 -18.33 -35.20
N ASN A 133 -37.38 -19.63 -35.38
CA ASN A 133 -38.38 -20.15 -36.32
C ASN A 133 -39.82 -19.74 -35.94
N ASP A 134 -40.14 -19.78 -34.63
CA ASP A 134 -41.41 -19.31 -34.10
C ASP A 134 -41.62 -17.80 -34.34
N MET A 135 -40.59 -17.00 -34.17
CA MET A 135 -40.63 -15.56 -34.43
C MET A 135 -40.82 -15.28 -35.94
N GLU A 136 -40.08 -15.97 -36.82
CA GLU A 136 -40.17 -15.80 -38.28
C GLU A 136 -41.58 -16.19 -38.81
N LEU A 137 -42.15 -17.27 -38.26
CA LEU A 137 -43.53 -17.68 -38.57
C LEU A 137 -44.55 -16.62 -38.14
N ALA A 138 -44.40 -16.11 -36.89
CA ALA A 138 -45.31 -15.09 -36.35
C ALA A 138 -45.17 -13.76 -37.12
N GLU A 139 -43.98 -13.38 -37.58
CA GLU A 139 -43.73 -12.19 -38.40
C GLU A 139 -44.49 -12.28 -39.75
N LYS A 140 -44.35 -13.40 -40.45
CA LYS A 140 -45.06 -13.64 -41.72
C LYS A 140 -46.57 -13.62 -41.56
N GLU A 141 -47.10 -14.16 -40.44
CA GLU A 141 -48.52 -14.10 -40.11
C GLU A 141 -48.99 -12.68 -39.83
N PHE A 142 -48.23 -11.93 -39.02
CA PHE A 142 -48.50 -10.53 -38.73
C PHE A 142 -48.53 -9.68 -40.00
N GLU A 143 -47.50 -9.77 -40.85
CA GLU A 143 -47.46 -9.06 -42.15
C GLU A 143 -48.63 -9.39 -43.06
N ARG A 144 -49.08 -10.66 -43.07
CA ARG A 144 -50.24 -11.07 -43.83
C ARG A 144 -51.51 -10.42 -43.30
N GLN A 145 -51.78 -10.46 -42.00
CA GLN A 145 -52.93 -9.85 -41.35
C GLN A 145 -52.92 -8.32 -41.47
N GLU A 146 -51.78 -7.70 -41.41
CA GLU A 146 -51.63 -6.25 -41.61
C GLU A 146 -52.03 -5.84 -43.02
N LYS A 147 -51.58 -6.57 -44.07
CA LYS A 147 -51.98 -6.32 -45.46
C LYS A 147 -53.49 -6.48 -45.69
N LEU A 148 -54.10 -7.51 -45.11
CA LEU A 148 -55.54 -7.73 -45.20
C LEU A 148 -56.36 -6.67 -44.50
N TYR A 149 -55.91 -6.24 -43.30
CA TYR A 149 -56.54 -5.19 -42.53
C TYR A 149 -56.47 -3.84 -43.25
N ASN A 150 -55.33 -3.48 -43.77
CA ASN A 150 -55.09 -2.23 -44.51
C ASN A 150 -55.85 -2.20 -45.84
N ALA A 151 -56.13 -3.36 -46.45
CA ALA A 151 -57.00 -3.50 -47.63
C ALA A 151 -58.51 -3.48 -47.33
N GLY A 152 -58.88 -3.33 -46.02
CA GLY A 152 -60.28 -3.29 -45.63
C GLY A 152 -61.06 -4.63 -45.66
N VAL A 153 -60.32 -5.74 -45.79
CA VAL A 153 -60.92 -7.10 -45.89
C VAL A 153 -60.52 -7.99 -44.69
N GLY A 154 -59.64 -7.52 -43.81
CA GLY A 154 -59.17 -8.24 -42.62
C GLY A 154 -59.90 -7.86 -41.33
N SER A 155 -59.99 -8.83 -40.40
CA SER A 155 -60.50 -8.57 -39.04
C SER A 155 -59.48 -7.80 -38.20
N GLY A 156 -59.91 -6.70 -37.58
CA GLY A 156 -59.07 -5.94 -36.64
C GLY A 156 -58.62 -6.78 -35.44
N GLU A 157 -59.45 -7.72 -34.97
CA GLU A 157 -59.08 -8.66 -33.90
C GLU A 157 -57.93 -9.58 -34.32
N LEU A 158 -58.01 -10.15 -35.53
CA LEU A 158 -56.93 -11.03 -36.02
C LEU A 158 -55.63 -10.27 -36.24
N PHE A 159 -55.71 -9.02 -36.72
CA PHE A 159 -54.55 -8.16 -36.83
C PHE A 159 -53.90 -7.91 -35.48
N GLN A 160 -54.67 -7.44 -34.48
CA GLN A 160 -54.15 -7.19 -33.13
C GLN A 160 -53.59 -8.45 -32.48
N ARG A 161 -54.24 -9.60 -32.64
CA ARG A 161 -53.79 -10.87 -32.11
C ARG A 161 -52.45 -11.32 -32.76
N SER A 162 -52.35 -11.19 -34.10
CA SER A 162 -51.10 -11.53 -34.80
C SER A 162 -49.96 -10.63 -34.41
N GLU A 163 -50.22 -9.31 -34.21
CA GLU A 163 -49.25 -8.34 -33.71
C GLU A 163 -48.75 -8.73 -32.31
N ALA A 164 -49.66 -9.05 -31.39
CA ALA A 164 -49.30 -9.45 -30.04
C ALA A 164 -48.46 -10.76 -30.02
N THR A 165 -48.83 -11.74 -30.89
CA THR A 165 -48.09 -13.01 -31.04
C THR A 165 -46.69 -12.76 -31.57
N PHE A 166 -46.54 -11.94 -32.60
CA PHE A 166 -45.21 -11.59 -33.14
C PHE A 166 -44.35 -10.87 -32.09
N LYS A 167 -44.88 -9.85 -31.39
CA LYS A 167 -44.16 -9.15 -30.34
C LYS A 167 -43.67 -10.11 -29.24
N SER A 168 -44.52 -11.06 -28.84
CA SER A 168 -44.15 -12.07 -27.82
C SER A 168 -43.04 -13.00 -28.30
N ALA A 169 -43.14 -13.53 -29.51
CA ALA A 169 -42.15 -14.41 -30.12
C ALA A 169 -40.80 -13.69 -30.30
N LYS A 170 -40.84 -12.45 -30.77
CA LYS A 170 -39.65 -11.59 -30.92
C LYS A 170 -38.95 -11.29 -29.57
N SER A 171 -39.73 -11.07 -28.52
CA SER A 171 -39.17 -10.87 -27.17
C SER A 171 -38.49 -12.13 -26.66
N LYS A 172 -39.08 -13.31 -26.85
CA LYS A 172 -38.48 -14.60 -26.48
C LYS A 172 -37.19 -14.85 -27.26
N TYR A 173 -37.18 -14.63 -28.56
CA TYR A 173 -35.98 -14.74 -29.40
C TYR A 173 -34.87 -13.83 -28.95
N ASN A 174 -35.16 -12.55 -28.67
CA ASN A 174 -34.16 -11.59 -28.19
C ASN A 174 -33.58 -11.97 -26.83
N GLY A 175 -34.41 -12.51 -25.92
CA GLY A 175 -33.92 -13.00 -24.62
C GLY A 175 -32.94 -14.16 -24.78
N LEU A 176 -33.30 -15.18 -25.57
CA LEU A 176 -32.42 -16.32 -25.82
C LEU A 176 -31.16 -15.95 -26.62
N ARG A 177 -31.27 -14.99 -27.56
CA ARG A 177 -30.11 -14.43 -28.25
C ARG A 177 -29.10 -13.83 -27.29
N SER A 178 -29.57 -13.06 -26.32
CA SER A 178 -28.71 -12.49 -25.28
C SER A 178 -28.04 -13.55 -24.42
N GLN A 179 -28.77 -14.62 -24.07
CA GLN A 179 -28.21 -15.75 -23.31
C GLN A 179 -27.10 -16.48 -24.09
N ILE A 180 -27.29 -16.71 -25.39
CA ILE A 180 -26.30 -17.30 -26.30
C ILE A 180 -25.01 -16.43 -26.34
N GLN A 181 -25.18 -15.12 -26.40
CA GLN A 181 -24.04 -14.18 -26.40
C GLN A 181 -23.28 -14.14 -25.07
N LEU A 182 -24.00 -14.27 -23.95
CA LEU A 182 -23.38 -14.32 -22.61
C LEU A 182 -22.43 -15.51 -22.42
N ILE A 183 -22.69 -16.61 -23.13
CA ILE A 183 -21.83 -17.81 -23.12
C ILE A 183 -20.80 -17.81 -24.26
N ASN A 184 -20.52 -16.66 -24.86
CA ASN A 184 -19.57 -16.48 -25.96
C ASN A 184 -19.85 -17.30 -27.22
N LEU A 185 -21.10 -17.71 -27.46
CA LEU A 185 -21.52 -18.32 -28.70
C LEU A 185 -22.03 -17.28 -29.71
N LYS A 186 -21.76 -17.53 -30.97
CA LYS A 186 -22.23 -16.66 -32.08
C LYS A 186 -23.63 -17.11 -32.54
N PRO A 187 -24.67 -16.27 -32.39
CA PRO A 187 -26.03 -16.61 -32.84
C PRO A 187 -26.10 -17.03 -34.30
N SER A 188 -25.34 -16.40 -35.21
CA SER A 188 -25.30 -16.74 -36.61
C SER A 188 -24.87 -18.20 -36.91
N THR A 189 -23.93 -18.71 -36.12
CA THR A 189 -23.44 -20.09 -36.25
C THR A 189 -24.56 -21.08 -35.94
N ILE A 190 -25.36 -20.82 -34.92
CA ILE A 190 -26.48 -21.66 -34.48
C ILE A 190 -27.64 -21.59 -35.49
N LEU A 191 -27.96 -20.40 -36.03
CA LEU A 191 -28.99 -20.22 -37.04
C LEU A 191 -28.69 -20.99 -38.33
N ASN A 192 -27.41 -21.23 -38.63
CA ASN A 192 -26.98 -22.08 -39.73
C ASN A 192 -27.05 -23.59 -39.40
N GLY A 193 -27.65 -23.97 -38.29
CA GLY A 193 -27.82 -25.38 -37.88
C GLY A 193 -26.61 -26.00 -37.15
N ASN A 194 -25.56 -25.22 -36.87
CA ASN A 194 -24.34 -25.73 -36.23
C ASN A 194 -24.43 -25.61 -34.69
N ILE A 195 -24.88 -26.68 -34.04
CA ILE A 195 -24.93 -26.79 -32.58
C ILE A 195 -23.53 -27.14 -32.05
N GLN A 196 -23.01 -26.29 -31.17
CA GLN A 196 -21.68 -26.45 -30.55
C GLN A 196 -21.81 -27.13 -29.19
N ARG A 197 -21.06 -28.20 -28.95
CA ARG A 197 -21.01 -28.90 -27.65
C ARG A 197 -20.03 -28.26 -26.70
N ASN A 198 -18.94 -27.73 -27.25
CA ASN A 198 -17.85 -27.09 -26.47
C ASN A 198 -17.95 -25.59 -26.66
N VAL A 199 -17.97 -24.87 -25.52
CA VAL A 199 -18.05 -23.41 -25.48
C VAL A 199 -16.70 -22.87 -25.05
N PRO A 200 -16.18 -21.81 -25.72
CA PRO A 200 -14.92 -21.21 -25.34
C PRO A 200 -15.06 -20.34 -24.09
N LEU A 201 -14.15 -20.50 -23.12
CA LEU A 201 -13.87 -19.52 -22.10
C LEU A 201 -12.77 -18.60 -22.62
N VAL A 202 -13.04 -17.30 -22.61
CA VAL A 202 -12.14 -16.32 -23.21
C VAL A 202 -11.64 -15.34 -22.15
N SER A 203 -10.44 -14.79 -22.38
CA SER A 203 -9.90 -13.74 -21.53
C SER A 203 -10.71 -12.44 -21.66
N PRO A 204 -11.14 -11.81 -20.57
CA PRO A 204 -11.82 -10.52 -20.60
C PRO A 204 -10.86 -9.33 -20.81
N ILE A 205 -9.56 -9.49 -20.54
CA ILE A 205 -8.51 -8.45 -20.64
C ILE A 205 -7.27 -8.98 -21.37
N ASP A 206 -6.39 -8.06 -21.77
CA ASP A 206 -5.01 -8.39 -22.14
C ASP A 206 -4.18 -8.55 -20.85
N GLY A 207 -3.28 -9.52 -20.78
CA GLY A 207 -2.43 -9.74 -19.60
C GLY A 207 -1.73 -11.09 -19.60
N ALA A 208 -1.14 -11.46 -18.48
CA ALA A 208 -0.52 -12.77 -18.25
C ALA A 208 -1.42 -13.65 -17.37
N ILE A 209 -1.43 -14.93 -17.63
CA ILE A 209 -2.08 -15.92 -16.75
C ILE A 209 -1.29 -16.02 -15.45
N GLN A 210 -1.87 -15.53 -14.37
CA GLN A 210 -1.26 -15.60 -13.04
C GLN A 210 -1.45 -16.99 -12.44
N LYS A 211 -2.66 -17.57 -12.59
CA LYS A 211 -3.00 -18.85 -12.00
C LYS A 211 -4.01 -19.63 -12.82
N VAL A 212 -3.84 -20.95 -12.85
CA VAL A 212 -4.78 -21.91 -13.45
C VAL A 212 -5.33 -22.81 -12.34
N ASN A 213 -6.57 -22.55 -11.90
CA ASN A 213 -7.18 -23.21 -10.76
C ASN A 213 -7.99 -24.49 -11.13
N VAL A 214 -7.89 -24.96 -12.38
CA VAL A 214 -8.68 -26.06 -12.89
C VAL A 214 -7.85 -27.09 -13.65
N LYS A 215 -8.42 -28.29 -13.81
CA LYS A 215 -7.82 -29.41 -14.56
C LYS A 215 -8.76 -29.89 -15.66
N THR A 216 -8.19 -30.41 -16.74
CA THR A 216 -8.97 -31.06 -17.81
C THR A 216 -9.75 -32.23 -17.24
N GLY A 217 -11.03 -32.33 -17.59
CA GLY A 217 -11.98 -33.36 -17.09
C GLY A 217 -12.67 -33.00 -15.78
N GLN A 218 -12.25 -31.92 -15.10
CA GLN A 218 -12.87 -31.48 -13.86
C GLN A 218 -14.26 -30.89 -14.12
N PHE A 219 -15.22 -31.22 -13.25
CA PHE A 219 -16.48 -30.49 -13.15
C PHE A 219 -16.28 -29.26 -12.24
N VAL A 220 -16.76 -28.12 -12.67
CA VAL A 220 -16.71 -26.85 -11.93
C VAL A 220 -18.12 -26.30 -11.76
N GLU A 221 -18.37 -25.73 -10.59
CA GLU A 221 -19.64 -25.06 -10.31
C GLU A 221 -19.65 -23.63 -10.90
N ALA A 222 -20.83 -23.04 -10.99
CA ALA A 222 -20.97 -21.64 -11.38
C ALA A 222 -20.17 -20.72 -10.44
N GLN A 223 -19.59 -19.65 -10.99
CA GLN A 223 -18.80 -18.64 -10.27
C GLN A 223 -17.46 -19.14 -9.69
N THR A 224 -17.09 -20.39 -9.95
CA THR A 224 -15.74 -20.87 -9.58
C THR A 224 -14.69 -20.08 -10.35
N ASN A 225 -13.67 -19.59 -9.66
CA ASN A 225 -12.51 -18.93 -10.28
C ASN A 225 -11.64 -19.97 -10.98
N LEU A 226 -11.58 -19.92 -12.30
CA LEU A 226 -10.88 -20.88 -13.17
C LEU A 226 -9.49 -20.38 -13.55
N PHE A 227 -9.39 -19.12 -13.93
CA PHE A 227 -8.14 -18.46 -14.31
C PHE A 227 -8.07 -17.08 -13.67
N GLU A 228 -6.88 -16.73 -13.23
CA GLU A 228 -6.54 -15.39 -12.77
C GLU A 228 -5.62 -14.75 -13.81
N ILE A 229 -5.97 -13.56 -14.26
CA ILE A 229 -5.25 -12.84 -15.31
C ILE A 229 -4.88 -11.48 -14.77
N VAL A 230 -3.63 -11.09 -14.96
CA VAL A 230 -3.09 -9.80 -14.50
C VAL A 230 -2.44 -9.05 -15.66
N ASN A 231 -2.79 -7.78 -15.81
CA ASN A 231 -2.13 -6.88 -16.76
C ASN A 231 -1.05 -6.07 -16.05
N THR A 232 0.19 -6.49 -16.18
CA THR A 232 1.35 -5.87 -15.52
C THR A 232 1.79 -4.54 -16.13
N HIS A 233 1.13 -4.06 -17.21
CA HIS A 233 1.47 -2.76 -17.81
C HIS A 233 1.12 -1.57 -16.90
N HIS A 234 0.25 -1.74 -15.92
CA HIS A 234 -0.23 -0.68 -15.02
C HIS A 234 0.09 -0.95 -13.54
N VAL A 235 1.24 -1.58 -13.28
CA VAL A 235 1.74 -1.73 -11.91
C VAL A 235 2.00 -0.36 -11.30
N HIS A 236 1.55 -0.14 -10.08
CA HIS A 236 1.80 1.03 -9.25
C HIS A 236 2.38 0.60 -7.91
N VAL A 237 2.85 1.56 -7.13
CA VAL A 237 3.32 1.31 -5.76
C VAL A 237 2.17 1.58 -4.81
N ASP A 238 1.85 0.63 -3.96
CA ASP A 238 1.00 0.83 -2.80
C ASP A 238 1.86 0.97 -1.55
N LEU A 239 1.79 2.14 -0.92
CA LEU A 239 2.63 2.53 0.21
C LEU A 239 1.80 2.58 1.48
N MET A 240 2.32 1.98 2.56
CA MET A 240 1.73 2.05 3.89
C MET A 240 2.25 3.26 4.66
N ILE A 241 1.36 4.21 4.96
CA ILE A 241 1.65 5.42 5.74
C ILE A 241 1.13 5.22 7.15
N PHE A 242 2.02 5.18 8.12
CA PHE A 242 1.64 5.04 9.53
C PHE A 242 0.96 6.31 10.07
N GLU A 243 0.05 6.15 11.04
CA GLU A 243 -0.77 7.22 11.61
C GLU A 243 0.02 8.49 11.99
N LYS A 244 1.23 8.33 12.57
CA LYS A 244 2.09 9.44 12.98
C LYS A 244 2.55 10.35 11.83
N ASP A 245 2.59 9.84 10.61
CA ASP A 245 3.13 10.53 9.44
C ASP A 245 2.06 10.98 8.42
N VAL A 246 0.80 10.60 8.64
CA VAL A 246 -0.32 10.90 7.72
C VAL A 246 -0.48 12.39 7.43
N SER A 247 -0.28 13.26 8.44
CA SER A 247 -0.42 14.71 8.28
C SER A 247 0.61 15.33 7.35
N LYS A 248 1.75 14.66 7.16
CA LYS A 248 2.88 15.11 6.34
C LYS A 248 2.74 14.69 4.87
N VAL A 249 1.92 13.67 4.58
CA VAL A 249 1.81 13.08 3.25
C VAL A 249 0.62 13.68 2.50
N LYS A 250 0.87 14.10 1.25
CA LYS A 250 -0.12 14.72 0.37
C LYS A 250 -0.04 14.17 -1.05
N GLN A 251 -1.15 14.21 -1.76
CA GLN A 251 -1.18 13.92 -3.19
C GLN A 251 -0.21 14.82 -3.98
N GLY A 252 0.44 14.26 -5.00
CA GLY A 252 1.40 14.95 -5.86
C GLY A 252 2.84 14.93 -5.33
N GLN A 253 3.09 14.42 -4.12
CA GLN A 253 4.44 14.28 -3.60
C GLN A 253 5.21 13.19 -4.36
N LYS A 254 6.51 13.42 -4.51
CA LYS A 254 7.43 12.47 -5.12
C LYS A 254 7.86 11.42 -4.11
N VAL A 255 7.96 10.21 -4.59
CA VAL A 255 8.44 9.05 -3.84
C VAL A 255 9.68 8.52 -4.53
N LYS A 256 10.76 8.34 -3.80
CA LYS A 256 11.91 7.55 -4.22
C LYS A 256 11.84 6.21 -3.56
N PHE A 257 11.99 5.12 -4.30
CA PHE A 257 11.87 3.78 -3.75
C PHE A 257 12.81 2.79 -4.42
N THR A 258 13.07 1.70 -3.71
CA THR A 258 13.81 0.54 -4.19
C THR A 258 12.95 -0.71 -4.06
N VAL A 259 13.17 -1.64 -4.97
CA VAL A 259 12.53 -2.96 -4.95
C VAL A 259 13.59 -3.98 -4.58
N GLU A 260 13.32 -4.86 -3.62
CA GLU A 260 14.34 -5.82 -3.12
C GLU A 260 14.91 -6.72 -4.23
N SER A 261 14.10 -7.06 -5.23
CA SER A 261 14.52 -7.88 -6.39
C SER A 261 15.37 -7.14 -7.42
N LEU A 262 15.49 -5.79 -7.32
CA LEU A 262 16.30 -4.95 -8.22
C LEU A 262 17.31 -4.12 -7.41
N PRO A 263 18.33 -4.74 -6.79
CA PRO A 263 19.26 -4.05 -5.91
C PRO A 263 20.04 -2.98 -6.67
N GLY A 264 20.16 -1.79 -6.04
CA GLY A 264 20.91 -0.66 -6.59
C GLY A 264 20.15 0.21 -7.59
N THR A 265 18.89 -0.11 -7.90
CA THR A 265 18.05 0.72 -8.78
C THR A 265 17.07 1.54 -7.94
N GLU A 266 17.27 2.86 -7.87
CA GLU A 266 16.31 3.78 -7.26
C GLU A 266 15.28 4.20 -8.33
N LEU A 267 14.01 3.93 -8.03
CA LEU A 267 12.88 4.29 -8.88
C LEU A 267 12.14 5.50 -8.30
N THR A 268 11.38 6.16 -9.14
CA THR A 268 10.57 7.32 -8.73
C THR A 268 9.10 7.11 -9.05
N ALA A 269 8.26 7.52 -8.11
CA ALA A 269 6.82 7.54 -8.26
C ALA A 269 6.24 8.88 -7.80
N GLU A 270 4.98 9.11 -8.08
CA GLU A 270 4.23 10.27 -7.61
C GLU A 270 2.92 9.81 -6.97
N ILE A 271 2.60 10.31 -5.78
CA ILE A 271 1.39 9.94 -5.06
C ILE A 271 0.16 10.42 -5.84
N LEU A 272 -0.65 9.49 -6.33
CA LEU A 272 -1.90 9.77 -7.02
C LEU A 272 -3.07 9.93 -6.06
N SER A 273 -3.13 9.08 -5.05
CA SER A 273 -4.23 9.08 -4.08
C SER A 273 -3.79 8.56 -2.73
N ILE A 274 -4.49 8.99 -1.69
CA ILE A 274 -4.30 8.52 -0.32
C ILE A 274 -5.64 8.02 0.19
N GLY A 275 -5.65 6.82 0.74
CA GLY A 275 -6.81 6.21 1.39
C GLY A 275 -7.34 7.10 2.51
N LYS A 276 -8.60 6.92 2.86
CA LYS A 276 -9.24 7.68 3.94
C LYS A 276 -9.65 6.81 5.13
N THR A 277 -9.29 5.55 5.08
CA THR A 277 -9.61 4.56 6.12
C THR A 277 -8.32 3.85 6.51
N PHE A 278 -8.07 3.77 7.81
CA PHE A 278 -6.95 3.01 8.34
C PHE A 278 -7.24 1.52 8.29
N GLU A 279 -6.24 0.74 7.94
CA GLU A 279 -6.22 -0.69 8.27
C GLU A 279 -5.92 -0.88 9.76
N GLU A 280 -6.37 -2.01 10.33
CA GLU A 280 -6.21 -2.25 11.76
C GLU A 280 -4.84 -2.87 12.12
N ASN A 281 -4.26 -3.65 11.22
CA ASN A 281 -3.00 -4.38 11.48
C ASN A 281 -2.09 -4.44 10.25
N PRO A 282 -1.09 -3.58 10.12
CA PRO A 282 -0.73 -2.45 11.01
C PRO A 282 -1.68 -1.26 10.81
N LYS A 283 -1.74 -0.34 11.81
CA LYS A 283 -2.55 0.87 11.69
C LYS A 283 -1.90 1.85 10.70
N ALA A 284 -2.25 1.71 9.45
CA ALA A 284 -1.69 2.46 8.33
C ALA A 284 -2.77 2.88 7.33
N LEU A 285 -2.50 3.93 6.56
CA LEU A 285 -3.24 4.31 5.36
C LEU A 285 -2.47 3.84 4.12
N HIS A 286 -3.20 3.43 3.10
CA HIS A 286 -2.64 3.14 1.78
C HIS A 286 -2.53 4.40 0.93
N ALA A 287 -1.38 4.58 0.30
CA ALA A 287 -1.15 5.63 -0.69
C ALA A 287 -0.66 5.00 -1.99
N HIS A 288 -1.47 5.18 -3.04
CA HIS A 288 -1.14 4.68 -4.37
C HIS A 288 -0.29 5.70 -5.11
N ALA A 289 0.88 5.27 -5.57
CA ALA A 289 1.82 6.11 -6.30
C ALA A 289 2.15 5.53 -7.68
N GLU A 290 2.07 6.38 -8.72
CA GLU A 290 2.35 6.02 -10.09
C GLU A 290 3.85 6.06 -10.38
N ILE A 291 4.39 4.99 -10.94
CA ILE A 291 5.81 4.86 -11.28
C ILE A 291 6.08 5.61 -12.59
N LYS A 292 6.99 6.59 -12.57
CA LYS A 292 7.27 7.43 -13.74
C LYS A 292 8.17 6.77 -14.80
N ASN A 293 9.23 6.08 -14.37
CA ASN A 293 10.17 5.40 -15.26
C ASN A 293 10.14 3.91 -14.96
N LYS A 294 9.08 3.24 -15.44
CA LYS A 294 8.79 1.85 -15.13
C LYS A 294 9.70 0.89 -15.90
N PRO A 295 10.55 0.11 -15.25
CA PRO A 295 11.20 -1.07 -15.85
C PRO A 295 10.17 -2.12 -16.26
N GLU A 296 10.50 -2.93 -17.27
CA GLU A 296 9.62 -4.01 -17.75
C GLU A 296 9.51 -5.18 -16.76
N ASP A 297 10.49 -5.34 -15.88
CA ASP A 297 10.62 -6.49 -14.96
C ASP A 297 9.89 -6.31 -13.62
N LEU A 298 9.04 -5.29 -13.47
CA LEU A 298 8.27 -5.10 -12.25
C LEU A 298 7.07 -6.05 -12.21
N ILE A 299 7.04 -6.89 -11.18
CA ILE A 299 5.99 -7.89 -10.95
C ILE A 299 5.16 -7.49 -9.73
N PRO A 300 3.82 -7.56 -9.79
CA PRO A 300 2.96 -7.36 -8.63
C PRO A 300 3.35 -8.26 -7.45
N GLY A 301 3.22 -7.75 -6.22
CA GLY A 301 3.64 -8.45 -5.00
C GLY A 301 5.12 -8.28 -4.65
N MET A 302 5.92 -7.56 -5.45
CA MET A 302 7.28 -7.20 -5.07
C MET A 302 7.28 -6.17 -3.94
N TYR A 303 8.11 -6.40 -2.92
CA TYR A 303 8.24 -5.53 -1.77
C TYR A 303 9.01 -4.26 -2.10
N VAL A 304 8.51 -3.14 -1.59
CA VAL A 304 9.04 -1.79 -1.83
C VAL A 304 9.45 -1.14 -0.52
N ARG A 305 10.63 -0.52 -0.51
CA ARG A 305 11.05 0.44 0.52
C ARG A 305 11.20 1.81 -0.11
N GLY A 306 10.51 2.80 0.43
CA GLY A 306 10.46 4.13 -0.17
C GLY A 306 10.62 5.25 0.83
N ARG A 307 10.86 6.44 0.27
CA ARG A 307 10.90 7.72 0.97
C ARG A 307 10.00 8.69 0.23
N ILE A 308 8.96 9.15 0.90
CA ILE A 308 8.08 10.21 0.40
C ILE A 308 8.77 11.54 0.71
N LEU A 309 9.05 12.33 -0.31
CA LEU A 309 9.62 13.67 -0.12
C LEU A 309 8.50 14.58 0.40
N ILE A 310 8.69 15.09 1.63
CA ILE A 310 7.83 16.13 2.19
C ILE A 310 8.41 17.48 1.81
N ASN A 311 7.54 18.44 1.53
CA ASN A 311 7.92 19.75 1.02
C ASN A 311 8.96 20.42 1.90
N ASP A 312 9.82 21.16 1.21
CA ASP A 312 10.80 22.09 1.70
C ASP A 312 10.25 22.90 2.89
N GLU A 313 10.62 22.52 4.10
CA GLU A 313 10.41 23.35 5.26
C GLU A 313 11.68 24.16 5.49
N GLU A 314 11.53 25.46 5.68
CA GLU A 314 12.62 26.31 6.16
C GLU A 314 12.91 25.93 7.61
N LEU A 315 13.99 25.19 7.83
CA LEU A 315 14.41 24.76 9.16
C LEU A 315 15.78 25.37 9.49
N THR A 316 15.98 25.67 10.76
CA THR A 316 17.32 25.98 11.26
C THR A 316 18.17 24.72 11.17
N ALA A 317 19.25 24.75 10.42
CA ALA A 317 20.11 23.60 10.23
C ALA A 317 21.59 23.98 10.32
N LEU A 318 22.40 23.06 10.81
CA LEU A 318 23.86 23.22 10.92
C LEU A 318 24.58 22.10 10.18
N PRO A 319 25.83 22.31 9.74
CA PRO A 319 26.67 21.23 9.26
C PRO A 319 26.79 20.11 10.30
N GLU A 320 26.91 18.85 9.85
CA GLU A 320 27.04 17.70 10.75
C GLU A 320 28.22 17.88 11.74
N ASP A 321 29.34 18.43 11.29
CA ASP A 321 30.53 18.71 12.12
C ASP A 321 30.32 19.75 13.24
N ALA A 322 29.24 20.52 13.18
CA ALA A 322 28.83 21.49 14.19
C ALA A 322 28.09 20.84 15.38
N ILE A 323 27.74 19.56 15.27
CA ILE A 323 26.90 18.86 16.23
C ILE A 323 27.66 17.69 16.82
N VAL A 324 27.61 17.55 18.16
CA VAL A 324 28.21 16.43 18.86
C VAL A 324 27.20 15.73 19.75
N ARG A 325 27.29 14.42 19.81
CA ARG A 325 26.50 13.61 20.73
C ARG A 325 27.31 13.29 21.99
N ASN A 326 26.75 13.61 23.15
CA ASN A 326 27.31 13.26 24.45
C ASN A 326 26.20 12.77 25.40
N ASP A 327 26.42 11.66 26.08
CA ASP A 327 25.46 11.02 27.02
C ASP A 327 24.03 10.91 26.50
N GLY A 328 23.89 10.57 25.20
CA GLY A 328 22.59 10.40 24.56
C GLY A 328 21.89 11.69 24.11
N LYS A 329 22.50 12.87 24.41
CA LYS A 329 22.03 14.20 24.03
C LYS A 329 22.88 14.79 22.93
N TYR A 330 22.33 15.76 22.20
CA TYR A 330 23.07 16.49 21.16
C TYR A 330 23.35 17.92 21.58
N PHE A 331 24.54 18.39 21.24
CA PHE A 331 25.01 19.72 21.60
C PHE A 331 25.61 20.44 20.40
N ILE A 332 25.41 21.75 20.37
CA ILE A 332 26.09 22.72 19.51
C ILE A 332 26.81 23.71 20.43
N PHE A 333 27.72 24.51 19.89
CA PHE A 333 28.48 25.46 20.70
C PHE A 333 28.25 26.89 20.23
N SER A 334 27.81 27.77 21.15
CA SER A 334 27.89 29.22 20.93
C SER A 334 29.31 29.72 21.07
N VAL A 335 29.67 30.73 20.28
CA VAL A 335 31.01 31.28 20.18
C VAL A 335 30.97 32.74 20.61
N ASN A 336 31.76 33.09 21.62
CA ASN A 336 31.92 34.47 22.06
C ASN A 336 33.40 34.82 22.16
N LYS A 337 33.76 36.07 21.87
CA LYS A 337 35.12 36.55 22.01
C LYS A 337 35.27 37.26 23.35
N GLU A 338 36.13 36.75 24.23
CA GLU A 338 36.42 37.32 25.52
C GLU A 338 37.88 37.85 25.60
N GLY A 339 38.04 39.11 25.29
CA GLY A 339 39.36 39.74 25.25
C GLY A 339 40.26 39.19 24.15
N LYS A 340 41.27 38.35 24.49
CA LYS A 340 42.19 37.70 23.56
C LYS A 340 41.80 36.25 23.27
N ASP A 341 40.89 35.67 24.06
CA ASP A 341 40.51 34.28 24.01
C ASP A 341 39.05 34.10 23.49
N TRP A 342 38.67 32.87 23.15
CA TRP A 342 37.38 32.51 22.66
C TRP A 342 36.69 31.58 23.67
N SER A 343 35.43 31.91 24.01
CA SER A 343 34.58 31.13 24.91
C SER A 343 33.54 30.37 24.08
N PHE A 344 33.37 29.06 24.37
CA PHE A 344 32.41 28.18 23.72
C PHE A 344 31.49 27.61 24.81
N LYS A 345 30.16 27.87 24.67
CA LYS A 345 29.14 27.35 25.60
C LYS A 345 28.29 26.30 24.92
N PRO A 346 28.13 25.11 25.49
CA PRO A 346 27.29 24.07 24.94
C PRO A 346 25.83 24.47 25.04
N ILE A 347 25.07 24.20 23.96
CA ILE A 347 23.63 24.38 23.88
C ILE A 347 23.03 23.04 23.51
N GLU A 348 22.17 22.49 24.36
CA GLU A 348 21.46 21.24 24.09
C GLU A 348 20.41 21.46 22.99
N VAL A 349 20.41 20.57 21.97
CA VAL A 349 19.49 20.62 20.82
C VAL A 349 18.87 19.26 20.55
N ARG A 350 17.71 19.27 19.91
CA ARG A 350 17.18 18.10 19.20
C ARG A 350 17.64 18.16 17.76
N VAL A 351 17.96 17.03 17.19
CA VAL A 351 18.38 16.92 15.80
C VAL A 351 17.31 16.17 15.00
N GLY A 352 17.10 16.63 13.78
CA GLY A 352 16.29 15.92 12.78
C GLY A 352 17.15 15.05 11.87
N THR A 353 16.60 14.66 10.72
CA THR A 353 17.29 13.82 9.74
C THR A 353 18.25 14.68 8.90
N GLU A 354 19.47 14.22 8.72
CA GLU A 354 20.47 14.83 7.86
C GLU A 354 19.99 14.87 6.39
N ASP A 355 20.26 16.00 5.74
CA ASP A 355 20.12 16.16 4.29
C ASP A 355 21.36 16.88 3.74
N SER A 356 22.11 16.20 2.88
CA SER A 356 23.25 16.75 2.13
C SER A 356 24.33 17.39 3.03
N GLY A 357 24.66 16.76 4.17
CA GLY A 357 25.66 17.21 5.13
C GLY A 357 25.16 18.29 6.10
N TRP A 358 23.86 18.59 6.11
CA TRP A 358 23.21 19.51 7.03
C TRP A 358 22.17 18.78 7.86
N VAL A 359 22.13 19.13 9.15
CA VAL A 359 21.23 18.51 10.13
C VAL A 359 20.31 19.58 10.68
N PRO A 360 19.00 19.44 10.57
CA PRO A 360 18.05 20.37 11.18
C PRO A 360 18.11 20.24 12.69
N ILE A 361 18.07 21.38 13.36
CA ILE A 361 18.14 21.48 14.83
C ILE A 361 16.95 22.23 15.40
N GLU A 362 16.51 21.80 16.57
CA GLU A 362 15.58 22.52 17.43
C GLU A 362 16.27 22.76 18.77
N SER A 363 16.50 24.02 19.13
CA SER A 363 17.11 24.37 20.41
C SER A 363 16.12 24.14 21.55
N LEU A 364 16.58 23.49 22.63
CA LEU A 364 15.79 23.28 23.85
C LEU A 364 15.75 24.53 24.76
N SER A 365 16.62 25.47 24.50
CA SER A 365 16.70 26.76 25.22
C SER A 365 16.68 27.92 24.23
N PRO A 366 16.12 29.07 24.57
CA PRO A 366 16.12 30.22 23.68
C PRO A 366 17.56 30.67 23.36
N ILE A 367 17.88 30.75 22.05
CA ILE A 367 19.15 31.33 21.59
C ILE A 367 18.89 32.79 21.23
N SER A 368 19.68 33.72 21.82
CA SER A 368 19.52 35.13 21.55
C SER A 368 19.83 35.47 20.08
N GLU A 369 19.10 36.42 19.51
CA GLU A 369 19.43 36.94 18.18
C GLU A 369 20.86 37.46 18.12
N GLY A 370 21.59 37.07 17.06
CA GLY A 370 22.98 37.48 16.89
C GLY A 370 24.02 36.56 17.59
N THR A 371 23.59 35.49 18.28
CA THR A 371 24.53 34.49 18.79
C THR A 371 25.25 33.79 17.64
N GLU A 372 26.59 33.84 17.66
CA GLU A 372 27.41 33.06 16.72
C GLU A 372 27.55 31.61 17.20
N ILE A 373 27.49 30.67 16.29
CA ILE A 373 27.60 29.23 16.53
C ILE A 373 28.81 28.69 15.77
N SER A 374 29.51 27.71 16.35
CA SER A 374 30.56 26.98 15.65
C SER A 374 29.96 26.05 14.62
N TYR A 375 30.48 26.11 13.38
CA TYR A 375 30.02 25.28 12.25
C TYR A 375 30.81 23.97 12.07
N ASN A 376 31.91 23.83 12.86
CA ASN A 376 32.75 22.65 12.82
C ASN A 376 33.37 22.38 14.20
N ASN A 377 34.11 21.28 14.32
CA ASN A 377 34.88 20.91 15.51
C ASN A 377 34.10 20.73 16.81
N ALA A 378 32.79 20.50 16.75
CA ALA A 378 32.00 20.30 17.98
C ALA A 378 32.50 19.12 18.84
N TYR A 379 32.97 18.05 18.20
CA TYR A 379 33.55 16.91 18.90
C TYR A 379 34.81 17.31 19.71
N TYR A 380 35.71 18.11 19.13
CA TYR A 380 36.89 18.58 19.80
C TYR A 380 36.53 19.48 20.99
N LEU A 381 35.60 20.41 20.80
CA LEU A 381 35.14 21.30 21.87
C LEU A 381 34.54 20.51 23.04
N MET A 382 33.73 19.49 22.76
CA MET A 382 33.18 18.61 23.78
C MET A 382 34.29 17.82 24.51
N ALA A 383 35.27 17.29 23.78
CA ALA A 383 36.38 16.55 24.35
C ALA A 383 37.26 17.44 25.25
N GLU A 384 37.49 18.71 24.87
CA GLU A 384 38.28 19.66 25.69
C GLU A 384 37.52 20.04 26.95
N MET A 385 36.20 20.20 26.88
CA MET A 385 35.33 20.43 28.02
C MET A 385 35.40 19.29 29.04
N GLN A 386 35.44 18.05 28.60
CA GLN A 386 35.55 16.86 29.46
C GLN A 386 36.95 16.70 30.07
N LYS A 387 38.03 17.13 29.40
CA LYS A 387 39.40 17.11 29.94
C LYS A 387 39.59 18.03 31.16
N GLY A 388 38.86 19.17 31.16
CA GLY A 388 38.87 20.09 32.30
C GLY A 388 38.36 19.45 33.61
N GLU A 389 37.54 18.43 33.51
CA GLU A 389 37.00 17.68 34.66
C GLU A 389 38.00 16.69 35.26
N GLY A 390 39.01 16.22 34.50
CA GLY A 390 40.00 15.23 34.94
C GLY A 390 41.25 15.84 35.64
N GLY A 391 41.36 17.17 35.70
CA GLY A 391 42.59 17.86 36.08
C GLY A 391 42.78 18.18 37.56
N HIS A 392 41.88 17.86 38.46
CA HIS A 392 41.97 18.15 39.90
C HIS A 392 41.84 16.88 40.77
N SER A 393 42.76 15.93 40.61
CA SER A 393 43.02 14.93 41.63
C SER A 393 44.54 14.73 41.75
N HIS A 394 45.16 15.58 42.58
CA HIS A 394 46.42 15.31 43.22
C HIS A 394 46.27 15.59 44.72
#